data_6136e30708f4127b80bedca2cdb14fe8
#
_entry.id   6136e30708f4127b80bedca2cdb14fe8
#
_cell.length_a   1.000
_cell.length_b   1.000
_cell.length_c   1.000
_cell.angle_alpha   90.00
_cell.angle_beta   90.00
_cell.angle_gamma   90.00
#
_symmetry.space_group_name_H-M   'P 1'
#
loop_
_entity.id
_entity.type
_entity.pdbx_description
1 polymer ?
#
loop_
_entity_poly.entity_id
_entity_poly.type
_entity_poly.pdbx_seq_one_letter_code
_entity_poly.pdbx_strand_id
1 'polypeptide(L)'
;MRKLFRTIQSWTASGDIVNYERMSIRELYNSIDKRIIAWMARYGITLMRVALGVTFLWFGALKFLPGVSVSDDLAVRTISVLSFGYVSPSVSLPLLAAWECAIGLGLISGKFLRVTLLLLFFQMMGTFLPLVFFPAETWTHIPYEPTLEGQYIIKNLILIGAGIVVGATVRGGNIKPEPKTTQESERNYA
;
A
#
# COMPACT_ATOMS: atom_id res chain seq x y z
N MET A 1 -12.77 69.40 -15.53
CA MET A 1 -12.11 68.43 -16.48
C MET A 1 -10.73 67.92 -16.08
N ARG A 2 -9.83 68.72 -15.53
CA ARG A 2 -8.46 68.25 -15.18
C ARG A 2 -8.39 67.25 -14.00
N LYS A 3 -9.33 67.24 -13.08
CA LYS A 3 -9.35 66.27 -11.97
C LYS A 3 -9.80 64.87 -12.38
N LEU A 4 -10.73 64.78 -13.35
CA LEU A 4 -11.20 63.47 -13.86
C LEU A 4 -10.12 62.76 -14.66
N PHE A 5 -9.31 63.48 -15.41
CA PHE A 5 -8.19 62.90 -16.20
C PHE A 5 -7.08 62.32 -15.29
N ARG A 6 -6.79 62.92 -14.14
CA ARG A 6 -5.82 62.38 -13.17
C ARG A 6 -6.29 61.08 -12.52
N THR A 7 -7.59 60.97 -12.26
CA THR A 7 -8.18 59.77 -11.67
C THR A 7 -8.15 58.58 -12.65
N ILE A 8 -8.35 58.82 -13.95
CA ILE A 8 -8.29 57.78 -14.97
C ILE A 8 -6.83 57.35 -15.23
N GLN A 9 -5.84 58.25 -15.19
CA GLN A 9 -4.42 57.92 -15.35
C GLN A 9 -3.83 57.15 -14.14
N SER A 10 -4.40 57.30 -12.93
CA SER A 10 -3.98 56.50 -11.79
C SER A 10 -4.50 55.05 -11.83
N TRP A 11 -5.49 54.75 -12.66
CA TRP A 11 -6.06 53.39 -12.84
C TRP A 11 -5.39 52.61 -13.97
N THR A 12 -4.65 53.31 -14.88
CA THR A 12 -3.90 52.65 -15.97
C THR A 12 -2.45 52.36 -15.61
N ALA A 13 -2.00 52.80 -14.43
CA ALA A 13 -0.64 52.55 -13.94
C ALA A 13 -0.48 51.32 -13.06
N SER A 14 -1.50 50.45 -12.97
CA SER A 14 -1.34 49.24 -12.19
C SER A 14 -1.09 48.06 -13.09
N GLY A 15 0.16 47.65 -13.14
CA GLY A 15 0.57 46.31 -13.54
C GLY A 15 -0.01 45.21 -12.65
N ASP A 16 -0.98 45.58 -11.80
CA ASP A 16 -1.62 44.71 -10.82
C ASP A 16 -2.61 43.73 -11.47
N ILE A 17 -3.23 44.09 -12.61
CA ILE A 17 -4.22 43.22 -13.28
C ILE A 17 -3.55 42.00 -13.88
N VAL A 18 -2.37 42.13 -14.47
CA VAL A 18 -1.62 41.01 -15.05
C VAL A 18 -1.03 40.09 -13.97
N ASN A 19 -0.74 40.66 -12.79
CA ASN A 19 -0.33 39.88 -11.63
C ASN A 19 -1.51 39.12 -10.97
N TYR A 20 -2.72 39.66 -11.02
CA TYR A 20 -3.90 39.04 -10.44
C TYR A 20 -4.26 37.72 -11.16
N GLU A 21 -4.24 37.67 -12.50
CA GLU A 21 -4.54 36.43 -13.23
C GLU A 21 -3.45 35.36 -13.10
N ARG A 22 -2.17 35.75 -13.07
CA ARG A 22 -1.09 34.81 -12.85
C ARG A 22 -0.97 34.31 -11.41
N MET A 23 -1.31 35.16 -10.44
CA MET A 23 -1.39 34.75 -9.03
C MET A 23 -2.50 33.74 -8.82
N SER A 24 -3.65 33.90 -9.48
CA SER A 24 -4.81 33.04 -9.26
C SER A 24 -4.56 31.57 -9.66
N ILE A 25 -3.91 31.31 -10.79
CA ILE A 25 -3.67 29.93 -11.25
C ILE A 25 -2.66 29.22 -10.35
N ARG A 26 -1.58 29.86 -9.97
CA ARG A 26 -0.55 29.30 -9.11
C ARG A 26 -1.07 29.11 -7.67
N GLU A 27 -1.85 30.04 -7.17
CA GLU A 27 -2.49 29.94 -5.85
C GLU A 27 -3.58 28.88 -5.83
N LEU A 28 -4.37 28.77 -6.90
CA LEU A 28 -5.37 27.72 -7.04
C LEU A 28 -4.67 26.34 -7.07
N TYR A 29 -3.63 26.19 -7.88
CA TYR A 29 -2.81 24.96 -7.93
C TYR A 29 -2.26 24.61 -6.55
N ASN A 30 -1.61 25.54 -5.87
CA ASN A 30 -1.05 25.32 -4.54
C ASN A 30 -2.12 25.00 -3.48
N SER A 31 -3.31 25.57 -3.60
CA SER A 31 -4.40 25.29 -2.67
C SER A 31 -5.00 23.89 -2.88
N ILE A 32 -5.14 23.46 -4.13
CA ILE A 32 -5.59 22.11 -4.49
C ILE A 32 -4.55 21.08 -4.03
N ASP A 33 -3.28 21.32 -4.35
CA ASP A 33 -2.17 20.44 -3.96
C ASP A 33 -2.11 20.24 -2.44
N LYS A 34 -2.16 21.33 -1.67
CA LYS A 34 -2.22 21.26 -0.20
C LYS A 34 -3.41 20.47 0.32
N ARG A 35 -4.59 20.61 -0.31
CA ARG A 35 -5.79 19.84 0.08
C ARG A 35 -5.64 18.35 -0.22
N ILE A 36 -5.09 18.01 -1.39
CA ILE A 36 -4.82 16.63 -1.78
C ILE A 36 -3.81 16.00 -0.81
N ILE A 37 -2.69 16.67 -0.55
CA ILE A 37 -1.67 16.19 0.39
C ILE A 37 -2.26 16.00 1.79
N ALA A 38 -3.03 16.98 2.29
CA ALA A 38 -3.69 16.89 3.60
C ALA A 38 -4.68 15.72 3.66
N TRP A 39 -5.43 15.48 2.59
CA TRP A 39 -6.35 14.35 2.49
C TRP A 39 -5.60 13.00 2.47
N MET A 40 -4.55 12.89 1.65
CA MET A 40 -3.68 11.70 1.59
C MET A 40 -3.03 11.43 2.96
N ALA A 41 -2.50 12.44 3.62
CA ALA A 41 -1.90 12.32 4.95
C ALA A 41 -2.93 11.87 6.00
N ARG A 42 -4.18 12.32 5.89
CA ARG A 42 -5.24 11.99 6.85
C ARG A 42 -5.82 10.59 6.65
N TYR A 43 -6.03 10.19 5.39
CA TYR A 43 -6.78 8.97 5.07
C TYR A 43 -5.92 7.85 4.49
N GLY A 44 -4.70 8.14 4.01
CA GLY A 44 -3.87 7.19 3.29
C GLY A 44 -3.62 5.88 4.04
N ILE A 45 -3.31 5.95 5.33
CA ILE A 45 -3.06 4.76 6.16
C ILE A 45 -4.34 3.94 6.34
N THR A 46 -5.48 4.62 6.56
CA THR A 46 -6.77 3.93 6.71
C THR A 46 -7.16 3.24 5.41
N LEU A 47 -7.00 3.92 4.27
CA LEU A 47 -7.26 3.35 2.95
C LEU A 47 -6.35 2.16 2.66
N MET A 48 -5.05 2.28 2.94
CA MET A 48 -4.10 1.18 2.78
C MET A 48 -4.49 -0.03 3.63
N ARG A 49 -4.85 0.20 4.90
CA ARG A 49 -5.30 -0.85 5.81
C ARG A 49 -6.56 -1.55 5.31
N VAL A 50 -7.56 -0.77 4.86
CA VAL A 50 -8.82 -1.33 4.35
C VAL A 50 -8.57 -2.06 3.03
N ALA A 51 -7.79 -1.51 2.11
CA ALA A 51 -7.44 -2.16 0.84
C ALA A 51 -6.72 -3.49 1.07
N LEU A 52 -5.74 -3.50 1.97
CA LEU A 52 -5.04 -4.72 2.39
C LEU A 52 -6.03 -5.75 2.97
N GLY A 53 -6.95 -5.30 3.83
CA GLY A 53 -7.98 -6.14 4.41
C GLY A 53 -8.96 -6.72 3.39
N VAL A 54 -9.40 -5.92 2.42
CA VAL A 54 -10.26 -6.38 1.32
C VAL A 54 -9.53 -7.43 0.47
N THR A 55 -8.25 -7.22 0.18
CA THR A 55 -7.43 -8.18 -0.57
C THR A 55 -7.37 -9.53 0.15
N PHE A 56 -7.04 -9.54 1.44
CA PHE A 56 -6.99 -10.78 2.22
C PHE A 56 -8.36 -11.46 2.34
N LEU A 57 -9.42 -10.69 2.58
CA LEU A 57 -10.76 -11.23 2.69
C LEU A 57 -11.24 -11.83 1.36
N TRP A 58 -11.00 -11.14 0.25
CA TRP A 58 -11.39 -11.57 -1.08
C TRP A 58 -10.69 -12.86 -1.49
N PHE A 59 -9.37 -12.88 -1.44
CA PHE A 59 -8.58 -14.06 -1.83
C PHE A 59 -8.75 -15.22 -0.84
N GLY A 60 -8.92 -14.94 0.43
CA GLY A 60 -9.25 -15.95 1.43
C GLY A 60 -10.62 -16.58 1.17
N ALA A 61 -11.64 -15.78 0.87
CA ALA A 61 -12.98 -16.27 0.56
C ALA A 61 -13.01 -17.16 -0.69
N LEU A 62 -12.22 -16.82 -1.73
CA LEU A 62 -12.13 -17.64 -2.95
C LEU A 62 -11.59 -19.05 -2.70
N LYS A 63 -10.73 -19.22 -1.69
CA LYS A 63 -10.17 -20.54 -1.32
C LYS A 63 -11.16 -21.50 -0.70
N PHE A 64 -12.35 -21.01 -0.31
CA PHE A 64 -13.45 -21.91 0.08
C PHE A 64 -14.16 -22.55 -1.13
N LEU A 65 -13.91 -22.03 -2.35
CA LEU A 65 -14.48 -22.54 -3.57
C LEU A 65 -13.43 -23.38 -4.31
N PRO A 66 -13.58 -24.71 -4.38
CA PRO A 66 -12.59 -25.58 -4.99
C PRO A 66 -12.31 -25.22 -6.46
N GLY A 67 -11.02 -25.16 -6.82
CA GLY A 67 -10.56 -24.96 -8.20
C GLY A 67 -10.70 -23.52 -8.74
N VAL A 68 -11.02 -22.56 -7.91
CA VAL A 68 -11.14 -21.14 -8.32
C VAL A 68 -9.82 -20.39 -8.17
N SER A 69 -8.99 -20.77 -7.21
CA SER A 69 -7.72 -20.09 -6.96
C SER A 69 -6.56 -20.80 -7.65
N VAL A 70 -5.78 -20.07 -8.43
CA VAL A 70 -4.64 -20.59 -9.21
C VAL A 70 -3.49 -21.08 -8.29
N SER A 71 -3.41 -20.56 -7.06
CA SER A 71 -2.33 -20.88 -6.12
C SER A 71 -2.64 -22.04 -5.16
N ASP A 72 -3.82 -22.67 -5.28
CA ASP A 72 -4.31 -23.66 -4.30
C ASP A 72 -3.39 -24.88 -4.20
N ASP A 73 -2.95 -25.44 -5.34
CA ASP A 73 -2.09 -26.63 -5.37
C ASP A 73 -0.74 -26.36 -4.70
N LEU A 74 -0.10 -25.24 -5.06
CA LEU A 74 1.19 -24.85 -4.50
C LEU A 74 1.10 -24.57 -2.98
N ALA A 75 -0.01 -23.94 -2.53
CA ALA A 75 -0.26 -23.70 -1.11
C ALA A 75 -0.46 -25.01 -0.34
N VAL A 76 -1.26 -25.93 -0.85
CA VAL A 76 -1.49 -27.26 -0.24
C VAL A 76 -0.20 -28.03 -0.10
N ARG A 77 0.61 -28.10 -1.15
CA ARG A 77 1.92 -28.80 -1.12
C ARG A 77 2.88 -28.13 -0.15
N THR A 78 2.88 -26.81 -0.07
CA THR A 78 3.72 -26.08 0.90
C THR A 78 3.30 -26.40 2.34
N ILE A 79 2.00 -26.40 2.63
CA ILE A 79 1.47 -26.77 3.96
C ILE A 79 1.79 -28.25 4.27
N SER A 80 1.70 -29.13 3.29
CA SER A 80 2.05 -30.54 3.47
C SER A 80 3.52 -30.70 3.85
N VAL A 81 4.45 -30.00 3.17
CA VAL A 81 5.88 -30.03 3.52
C VAL A 81 6.11 -29.48 4.92
N LEU A 82 5.51 -28.30 5.25
CA LEU A 82 5.66 -27.67 6.57
C LEU A 82 5.10 -28.51 7.71
N SER A 83 4.01 -29.22 7.45
CA SER A 83 3.36 -30.08 8.45
C SER A 83 3.90 -31.52 8.45
N PHE A 84 4.97 -31.82 7.69
CA PHE A 84 5.47 -33.20 7.51
C PHE A 84 4.38 -34.20 7.11
N GLY A 85 3.39 -33.74 6.32
CA GLY A 85 2.25 -34.54 5.87
C GLY A 85 1.12 -34.73 6.89
N TYR A 86 1.22 -34.17 8.09
CA TYR A 86 0.17 -34.31 9.10
C TYR A 86 -1.13 -33.57 8.74
N VAL A 87 -1.05 -32.48 7.98
CA VAL A 87 -2.24 -31.74 7.53
C VAL A 87 -2.67 -32.25 6.17
N SER A 88 -3.86 -32.85 6.09
CA SER A 88 -4.38 -33.36 4.82
C SER A 88 -4.73 -32.22 3.85
N PRO A 89 -4.68 -32.43 2.53
CA PRO A 89 -5.07 -31.43 1.53
C PRO A 89 -6.48 -30.88 1.72
N SER A 90 -7.41 -31.71 2.16
CA SER A 90 -8.81 -31.33 2.42
C SER A 90 -8.97 -30.34 3.58
N VAL A 91 -8.01 -30.29 4.48
CA VAL A 91 -8.00 -29.38 5.65
C VAL A 91 -7.16 -28.14 5.38
N SER A 92 -6.10 -28.27 4.58
CA SER A 92 -5.13 -27.21 4.30
C SER A 92 -5.79 -25.95 3.74
N LEU A 93 -6.59 -26.09 2.67
CA LEU A 93 -7.23 -24.92 2.02
C LEU A 93 -8.29 -24.24 2.90
N PRO A 94 -9.25 -24.94 3.52
CA PRO A 94 -10.20 -24.30 4.42
C PRO A 94 -9.52 -23.60 5.61
N LEU A 95 -8.46 -24.19 6.16
CA LEU A 95 -7.71 -23.58 7.25
C LEU A 95 -7.01 -22.29 6.79
N LEU A 96 -6.36 -22.32 5.64
CA LEU A 96 -5.71 -21.15 5.03
C LEU A 96 -6.75 -20.07 4.70
N ALA A 97 -7.88 -20.45 4.11
CA ALA A 97 -8.99 -19.56 3.81
C ALA A 97 -9.51 -18.84 5.06
N ALA A 98 -9.76 -19.61 6.14
CA ALA A 98 -10.21 -19.05 7.41
C ALA A 98 -9.17 -18.09 8.00
N TRP A 99 -7.89 -18.44 7.92
CA TRP A 99 -6.78 -17.59 8.37
C TRP A 99 -6.73 -16.26 7.61
N GLU A 100 -6.77 -16.30 6.27
CA GLU A 100 -6.78 -15.10 5.43
C GLU A 100 -8.02 -14.24 5.64
N CYS A 101 -9.19 -14.84 5.76
CA CYS A 101 -10.42 -14.13 6.09
C CYS A 101 -10.35 -13.46 7.47
N ALA A 102 -9.76 -14.12 8.47
CA ALA A 102 -9.58 -13.53 9.81
C ALA A 102 -8.63 -12.30 9.74
N ILE A 103 -7.54 -12.38 8.99
CA ILE A 103 -6.66 -11.24 8.73
C ILE A 103 -7.45 -10.11 8.04
N GLY A 104 -8.18 -10.43 6.98
CA GLY A 104 -8.97 -9.45 6.22
C GLY A 104 -9.98 -8.71 7.10
N LEU A 105 -10.79 -9.44 7.88
CA LEU A 105 -11.76 -8.87 8.79
C LEU A 105 -11.10 -8.06 9.92
N GLY A 106 -9.98 -8.52 10.46
CA GLY A 106 -9.20 -7.80 11.46
C GLY A 106 -8.67 -6.46 10.95
N LEU A 107 -8.14 -6.44 9.72
CA LEU A 107 -7.67 -5.22 9.06
C LEU A 107 -8.82 -4.25 8.75
N ILE A 108 -9.93 -4.72 8.18
CA ILE A 108 -11.08 -3.87 7.85
C ILE A 108 -11.67 -3.26 9.12
N SER A 109 -11.93 -4.08 10.13
CA SER A 109 -12.53 -3.62 11.38
C SER A 109 -11.62 -2.68 12.19
N GLY A 110 -10.30 -2.79 12.01
CA GLY A 110 -9.31 -2.06 12.79
C GLY A 110 -9.19 -2.52 14.25
N LYS A 111 -9.89 -3.59 14.61
CA LYS A 111 -9.84 -4.17 15.95
C LYS A 111 -8.71 -5.19 16.04
N PHE A 112 -8.06 -5.25 17.23
CA PHE A 112 -6.96 -6.19 17.48
C PHE A 112 -5.83 -6.16 16.43
N LEU A 113 -5.53 -4.99 15.86
CA LEU A 113 -4.58 -4.81 14.76
C LEU A 113 -3.21 -5.47 15.00
N ARG A 114 -2.73 -5.54 16.25
CA ARG A 114 -1.45 -6.19 16.56
C ARG A 114 -1.49 -7.68 16.27
N VAL A 115 -2.54 -8.35 16.73
CA VAL A 115 -2.72 -9.79 16.50
C VAL A 115 -2.92 -10.03 14.99
N THR A 116 -3.75 -9.20 14.36
CA THR A 116 -3.99 -9.27 12.92
C THR A 116 -2.71 -9.12 12.10
N LEU A 117 -1.86 -8.14 12.45
CA LEU A 117 -0.59 -7.94 11.77
C LEU A 117 0.41 -9.06 12.04
N LEU A 118 0.42 -9.61 13.26
CA LEU A 118 1.22 -10.80 13.58
C LEU A 118 0.81 -11.98 12.70
N LEU A 119 -0.50 -12.24 12.58
CA LEU A 119 -1.03 -13.29 11.71
C LEU A 119 -0.68 -13.04 10.24
N LEU A 120 -0.75 -11.77 9.79
CA LEU A 120 -0.37 -11.38 8.43
C LEU A 120 1.12 -11.67 8.16
N PHE A 121 2.02 -11.23 9.02
CA PHE A 121 3.44 -11.45 8.82
C PHE A 121 3.81 -12.94 8.87
N PHE A 122 3.17 -13.70 9.75
CA PHE A 122 3.35 -15.14 9.79
C PHE A 122 2.85 -15.81 8.50
N GLN A 123 1.70 -15.40 7.98
CA GLN A 123 1.16 -15.82 6.69
C GLN A 123 2.15 -15.52 5.56
N MET A 124 2.69 -14.30 5.53
CA MET A 124 3.62 -13.89 4.49
C MET A 124 4.91 -14.72 4.52
N MET A 125 5.43 -15.07 5.68
CA MET A 125 6.58 -15.96 5.79
C MET A 125 6.29 -17.31 5.10
N GLY A 126 5.12 -17.90 5.37
CA GLY A 126 4.68 -19.13 4.70
C GLY A 126 4.55 -19.00 3.18
N THR A 127 4.05 -17.84 2.73
CA THR A 127 3.82 -17.56 1.30
C THR A 127 5.11 -17.48 0.49
N PHE A 128 6.26 -17.17 1.10
CA PHE A 128 7.55 -17.12 0.41
C PHE A 128 8.24 -18.49 0.33
N LEU A 129 7.85 -19.46 1.13
CA LEU A 129 8.50 -20.78 1.17
C LEU A 129 8.48 -21.56 -0.15
N PRO A 130 7.45 -21.46 -1.00
CA PRO A 130 7.45 -22.09 -2.31
C PRO A 130 8.63 -21.69 -3.20
N LEU A 131 9.15 -20.47 -3.08
CA LEU A 131 10.33 -20.01 -3.84
C LEU A 131 11.58 -20.88 -3.54
N VAL A 132 11.61 -21.49 -2.35
CA VAL A 132 12.70 -22.33 -1.88
C VAL A 132 12.37 -23.81 -2.03
N PHE A 133 11.14 -24.23 -1.74
CA PHE A 133 10.75 -25.64 -1.76
C PHE A 133 10.43 -26.15 -3.16
N PHE A 134 9.94 -25.28 -4.04
CA PHE A 134 9.52 -25.62 -5.39
C PHE A 134 10.17 -24.69 -6.43
N PRO A 135 11.51 -24.61 -6.49
CA PRO A 135 12.18 -23.67 -7.37
C PRO A 135 11.89 -23.93 -8.86
N ALA A 136 11.70 -25.19 -9.25
CA ALA A 136 11.37 -25.54 -10.63
C ALA A 136 10.00 -25.01 -11.10
N GLU A 137 9.09 -24.70 -10.20
CA GLU A 137 7.77 -24.15 -10.51
C GLU A 137 7.71 -22.64 -10.36
N THR A 138 8.56 -22.08 -9.51
CA THR A 138 8.54 -20.66 -9.18
C THR A 138 9.59 -19.84 -9.94
N TRP A 139 10.56 -20.50 -10.57
CA TRP A 139 11.63 -19.86 -11.32
C TRP A 139 11.85 -20.54 -12.68
N THR A 140 11.98 -19.74 -13.74
CA THR A 140 12.52 -20.14 -15.02
C THR A 140 14.04 -20.12 -14.98
N HIS A 141 14.62 -19.02 -14.45
CA HIS A 141 16.04 -18.88 -14.17
C HIS A 141 16.26 -18.18 -12.84
N ILE A 142 16.90 -18.86 -11.89
CA ILE A 142 17.22 -18.31 -10.56
C ILE A 142 18.41 -17.35 -10.69
N PRO A 143 18.37 -16.19 -10.05
CA PRO A 143 17.30 -15.57 -9.23
C PRO A 143 16.50 -14.48 -9.97
N TYR A 144 16.64 -14.33 -11.27
CA TYR A 144 16.19 -13.12 -12.00
C TYR A 144 14.94 -13.33 -12.86
N GLU A 145 14.54 -14.56 -13.14
CA GLU A 145 13.39 -14.84 -13.99
C GLU A 145 12.36 -15.75 -13.28
N PRO A 146 11.46 -15.16 -12.48
CA PRO A 146 10.40 -15.94 -11.85
C PRO A 146 9.32 -16.31 -12.86
N THR A 147 8.70 -17.47 -12.69
CA THR A 147 7.49 -17.88 -13.38
C THR A 147 6.32 -16.99 -12.99
N LEU A 148 5.13 -17.23 -13.54
CA LEU A 148 3.91 -16.51 -13.15
C LEU A 148 3.61 -16.69 -11.66
N GLU A 149 3.71 -17.91 -11.15
CA GLU A 149 3.56 -18.25 -9.73
C GLU A 149 4.60 -17.54 -8.87
N GLY A 150 5.87 -17.58 -9.28
CA GLY A 150 6.94 -16.88 -8.60
C GLY A 150 6.72 -15.36 -8.53
N GLN A 151 6.23 -14.76 -9.62
CA GLN A 151 5.88 -13.34 -9.64
C GLN A 151 4.76 -12.98 -8.65
N TYR A 152 3.71 -13.81 -8.56
CA TYR A 152 2.64 -13.61 -7.58
C TYR A 152 3.16 -13.65 -6.15
N ILE A 153 4.09 -14.57 -5.86
CA ILE A 153 4.71 -14.66 -4.53
C ILE A 153 5.55 -13.42 -4.25
N ILE A 154 6.42 -13.01 -5.17
CA ILE A 154 7.31 -11.85 -4.98
C ILE A 154 6.52 -10.55 -4.79
N LYS A 155 5.40 -10.38 -5.50
CA LYS A 155 4.52 -9.22 -5.32
C LYS A 155 3.97 -9.06 -3.89
N ASN A 156 3.95 -10.12 -3.09
CA ASN A 156 3.55 -10.05 -1.69
C ASN A 156 4.49 -9.22 -0.81
N LEU A 157 5.69 -8.85 -1.29
CA LEU A 157 6.53 -7.84 -0.64
C LEU A 157 5.80 -6.51 -0.42
N ILE A 158 4.90 -6.16 -1.35
CA ILE A 158 4.05 -4.95 -1.23
C ILE A 158 3.11 -5.08 -0.02
N LEU A 159 2.54 -6.26 0.21
CA LEU A 159 1.64 -6.52 1.34
C LEU A 159 2.40 -6.43 2.68
N ILE A 160 3.65 -6.90 2.71
CA ILE A 160 4.53 -6.78 3.87
C ILE A 160 4.82 -5.29 4.15
N GLY A 161 5.23 -4.53 3.12
CA GLY A 161 5.48 -3.10 3.24
C GLY A 161 4.25 -2.33 3.75
N ALA A 162 3.07 -2.62 3.18
CA ALA A 162 1.82 -2.05 3.64
C ALA A 162 1.50 -2.42 5.10
N GLY A 163 1.73 -3.67 5.48
CA GLY A 163 1.58 -4.15 6.87
C GLY A 163 2.50 -3.42 7.85
N ILE A 164 3.76 -3.16 7.47
CA ILE A 164 4.71 -2.40 8.28
C ILE A 164 4.23 -0.96 8.48
N VAL A 165 3.79 -0.28 7.41
CA VAL A 165 3.27 1.09 7.48
C VAL A 165 2.03 1.18 8.37
N VAL A 166 1.07 0.26 8.21
CA VAL A 166 -0.10 0.16 9.10
C VAL A 166 0.34 -0.10 10.54
N GLY A 167 1.28 -1.02 10.74
CA GLY A 167 1.80 -1.40 12.06
C GLY A 167 2.45 -0.24 12.80
N ALA A 168 3.18 0.61 12.09
CA ALA A 168 3.84 1.77 12.66
C ALA A 168 2.88 2.76 13.35
N THR A 169 1.60 2.75 12.97
CA THR A 169 0.58 3.67 13.50
C THR A 169 -0.29 3.09 14.62
N VAL A 170 -0.18 1.80 14.93
CA VAL A 170 -1.10 1.08 15.86
C VAL A 170 -1.09 1.63 17.28
N ARG A 171 0.00 2.28 17.73
CA ARG A 171 0.11 2.92 19.08
C ARG A 171 0.29 4.44 18.99
N GLY A 172 -0.20 5.08 17.92
CA GLY A 172 0.02 6.51 17.75
C GLY A 172 1.44 6.84 17.29
N GLY A 173 2.16 5.88 16.70
CA GLY A 173 3.41 6.14 16.01
C GLY A 173 3.19 7.09 14.84
N ASN A 174 4.16 7.96 14.61
CA ASN A 174 4.15 8.90 13.49
C ASN A 174 5.06 8.39 12.38
N ILE A 175 4.53 8.34 11.16
CA ILE A 175 5.33 8.06 9.97
C ILE A 175 6.08 9.34 9.62
N LYS A 176 7.42 9.25 9.59
CA LYS A 176 8.27 10.36 9.18
C LYS A 176 8.49 10.29 7.67
N PRO A 177 8.56 11.45 6.98
CA PRO A 177 9.02 11.49 5.59
C PRO A 177 10.40 10.87 5.47
N GLU A 178 10.71 10.37 4.28
CA GLU A 178 12.05 9.89 3.96
C GLU A 178 13.08 11.02 4.19
N PRO A 179 14.24 10.74 4.79
CA PRO A 179 15.27 11.76 5.00
C PRO A 179 15.65 12.38 3.66
N LYS A 180 15.63 13.70 3.57
CA LYS A 180 16.13 14.42 2.38
C LYS A 180 17.60 14.06 2.20
N THR A 181 17.99 13.71 0.99
CA THR A 181 19.39 13.47 0.66
C THR A 181 20.20 14.71 0.99
N THR A 182 21.42 14.53 1.49
CA THR A 182 22.33 15.60 1.99
C THR A 182 22.50 16.75 0.99
N GLN A 183 22.39 16.50 -0.31
CA GLN A 183 22.48 17.52 -1.36
C GLN A 183 21.32 18.53 -1.37
N GLU A 184 20.13 18.16 -0.92
CA GLU A 184 18.99 19.07 -0.81
C GLU A 184 19.06 19.94 0.46
N SER A 185 19.71 19.43 1.49
CA SER A 185 19.98 20.15 2.73
C SER A 185 20.95 21.32 2.52
N GLU A 186 22.03 21.11 1.77
CA GLU A 186 23.03 22.15 1.50
C GLU A 186 22.50 23.29 0.61
N ARG A 187 21.56 23.01 -0.29
CA ARG A 187 20.96 24.02 -1.18
C ARG A 187 20.01 24.97 -0.45
N ASN A 188 19.50 24.60 0.72
CA ASN A 188 18.57 25.42 1.52
C ASN A 188 19.30 26.32 2.53
N TYR A 189 20.63 26.19 2.67
CA TYR A 189 21.47 26.98 3.55
C TYR A 189 22.49 27.86 2.79
N ALA A 190 22.50 27.82 1.46
CA ALA A 190 23.29 28.70 0.58
C ALA A 190 22.41 29.78 -0.07
#